data_adabc689db728b42bf5b56af1bb110c0
#
_entry.id   adabc689db728b42bf5b56af1bb110c0
#
_cell.length_a   1.000
_cell.length_b   1.000
_cell.length_c   1.000
_cell.angle_alpha   90.00
_cell.angle_beta   90.00
_cell.angle_gamma   90.00
#
_symmetry.space_group_name_H-M   'P 1'
#
loop_
_entity.id
_entity.type
_entity.pdbx_description
1 polymer ?
#
loop_
_entity_poly.entity_id
_entity_poly.type
_entity_poly.pdbx_seq_one_letter_code
_entity_poly.pdbx_strand_id
1 'polypeptide(L)'
;MGQLNDISLVAQVVVFKNTRAFDTLVKKYQSPIRRFFLHQTLGDTELSDDLAQETFIKAYTNLASFKNLSSFSTWLYRIAYNIFYDYIRSKKETSGLETWEIDAVYQTEQRQVGEHMDIYRGLSQLKAVERTCITLFFMEDLPIEKIAVITGMPAGTIKSHLSRGKTKLTTFLKQNGYDGKR
;
A
#
# COMPACT_ATOMS: atom_id res chain seq x y z
N MET A 1 25.87 -12.87 -12.21
CA MET A 1 24.89 -12.29 -13.17
C MET A 1 24.33 -11.04 -12.54
N GLY A 2 24.64 -9.84 -13.11
CA GLY A 2 24.13 -8.57 -12.58
C GLY A 2 22.60 -8.56 -12.62
N GLN A 3 21.95 -8.17 -11.51
CA GLN A 3 20.52 -7.90 -11.51
C GLN A 3 20.24 -6.84 -12.57
N LEU A 4 19.47 -7.19 -13.59
CA LEU A 4 18.94 -6.22 -14.54
C LEU A 4 18.16 -5.17 -13.75
N ASN A 5 18.48 -3.90 -13.94
CA ASN A 5 17.74 -2.84 -13.27
C ASN A 5 16.32 -2.74 -13.84
N ASP A 6 15.40 -2.23 -13.08
CA ASP A 6 13.98 -2.14 -13.47
C ASP A 6 13.77 -1.38 -14.79
N ILE A 7 14.59 -0.37 -15.07
CA ILE A 7 14.52 0.43 -16.30
C ILE A 7 14.83 -0.44 -17.51
N SER A 8 15.84 -1.30 -17.42
CA SER A 8 16.19 -2.23 -18.50
C SER A 8 15.07 -3.26 -18.73
N LEU A 9 14.46 -3.77 -17.65
CA LEU A 9 13.32 -4.69 -17.76
C LEU A 9 12.12 -4.00 -18.41
N VAL A 10 11.78 -2.79 -17.99
CA VAL A 10 10.70 -2.00 -18.59
C VAL A 10 10.97 -1.75 -20.09
N ALA A 11 12.18 -1.36 -20.46
CA ALA A 11 12.54 -1.16 -21.86
C ALA A 11 12.37 -2.44 -22.68
N GLN A 12 12.76 -3.61 -22.15
CA GLN A 12 12.56 -4.89 -22.82
C GLN A 12 11.07 -5.21 -23.04
N VAL A 13 10.20 -4.90 -22.08
CA VAL A 13 8.76 -5.11 -22.26
C VAL A 13 8.19 -4.16 -23.29
N VAL A 14 8.49 -2.87 -23.18
CA VAL A 14 7.87 -1.83 -24.04
C VAL A 14 8.34 -1.94 -25.48
N VAL A 15 9.66 -2.08 -25.69
CA VAL A 15 10.27 -2.05 -27.04
C VAL A 15 10.19 -3.42 -27.71
N PHE A 16 10.60 -4.47 -26.99
CA PHE A 16 10.75 -5.81 -27.57
C PHE A 16 9.58 -6.75 -27.26
N LYS A 17 8.52 -6.27 -26.58
CA LYS A 17 7.37 -7.08 -26.17
C LYS A 17 7.76 -8.33 -25.38
N ASN A 18 8.86 -8.26 -24.63
CA ASN A 18 9.39 -9.38 -23.84
C ASN A 18 8.58 -9.56 -22.55
N THR A 19 7.59 -10.43 -22.57
CA THR A 19 6.73 -10.73 -21.41
C THR A 19 7.52 -11.31 -20.23
N ARG A 20 8.61 -12.08 -20.48
CA ARG A 20 9.46 -12.64 -19.42
C ARG A 20 10.14 -11.55 -18.59
N ALA A 21 10.45 -10.39 -19.22
CA ALA A 21 10.99 -9.24 -18.48
C ALA A 21 9.95 -8.67 -17.51
N PHE A 22 8.66 -8.66 -17.88
CA PHE A 22 7.59 -8.26 -16.97
C PHE A 22 7.39 -9.28 -15.84
N ASP A 23 7.43 -10.59 -16.13
CA ASP A 23 7.37 -11.64 -15.10
C ASP A 23 8.48 -11.45 -14.05
N THR A 24 9.66 -10.98 -14.45
CA THR A 24 10.76 -10.66 -13.54
C THR A 24 10.41 -9.49 -12.61
N LEU A 25 9.77 -8.44 -13.15
CA LEU A 25 9.26 -7.33 -12.34
C LEU A 25 8.16 -7.80 -11.37
N VAL A 26 7.22 -8.62 -11.83
CA VAL A 26 6.16 -9.20 -10.99
C VAL A 26 6.78 -9.99 -9.83
N LYS A 27 7.70 -10.91 -10.11
CA LYS A 27 8.38 -11.71 -9.08
C LYS A 27 9.12 -10.84 -8.04
N LYS A 28 9.68 -9.73 -8.48
CA LYS A 28 10.39 -8.80 -7.59
C LYS A 28 9.44 -8.02 -6.68
N TYR A 29 8.28 -7.61 -7.20
CA TYR A 29 7.39 -6.67 -6.52
C TYR A 29 6.10 -7.27 -5.97
N GLN A 30 5.74 -8.52 -6.30
CA GLN A 30 4.49 -9.13 -5.86
C GLN A 30 4.37 -9.18 -4.32
N SER A 31 5.42 -9.57 -3.61
CA SER A 31 5.39 -9.66 -2.15
C SER A 31 5.27 -8.29 -1.47
N PRO A 32 6.06 -7.25 -1.83
CA PRO A 32 5.87 -5.90 -1.30
C PRO A 32 4.47 -5.32 -1.59
N ILE A 33 3.95 -5.45 -2.81
CA ILE A 33 2.62 -4.93 -3.18
C ILE A 33 1.51 -5.66 -2.42
N ARG A 34 1.58 -7.01 -2.34
CA ARG A 34 0.63 -7.79 -1.54
C ARG A 34 0.66 -7.37 -0.07
N ARG A 35 1.84 -7.22 0.52
CA ARG A 35 2.00 -6.78 1.91
C ARG A 35 1.41 -5.38 2.12
N PHE A 36 1.63 -4.44 1.20
CA PHE A 36 1.00 -3.13 1.24
C PHE A 36 -0.52 -3.26 1.34
N PHE A 37 -1.16 -4.07 0.50
CA PHE A 37 -2.61 -4.26 0.56
C PHE A 37 -3.06 -4.97 1.84
N LEU A 38 -2.35 -5.98 2.33
CA LEU A 38 -2.67 -6.62 3.61
C LEU A 38 -2.73 -5.60 4.76
N HIS A 39 -1.84 -4.62 4.78
CA HIS A 39 -1.89 -3.55 5.77
C HIS A 39 -3.06 -2.59 5.53
N GLN A 40 -3.41 -2.30 4.28
CA GLN A 40 -4.54 -1.42 3.96
C GLN A 40 -5.88 -2.09 4.24
N THR A 41 -6.03 -3.37 3.95
CA THR A 41 -7.26 -4.16 4.14
C THR A 41 -7.36 -4.81 5.52
N LEU A 42 -6.38 -4.54 6.41
CA LEU A 42 -6.32 -5.09 7.78
C LEU A 42 -6.27 -6.62 7.82
N GLY A 43 -5.57 -7.23 6.85
CA GLY A 43 -5.33 -8.66 6.79
C GLY A 43 -6.33 -9.46 5.93
N ASP A 44 -7.24 -8.80 5.23
CA ASP A 44 -8.09 -9.47 4.24
C ASP A 44 -7.23 -9.99 3.09
N THR A 45 -6.98 -11.30 3.09
CA THR A 45 -6.06 -11.95 2.15
C THR A 45 -6.63 -12.02 0.75
N GLU A 46 -7.91 -12.33 0.60
CA GLU A 46 -8.59 -12.46 -0.68
C GLU A 46 -8.63 -11.11 -1.40
N LEU A 47 -9.14 -10.09 -0.72
CA LEU A 47 -9.16 -8.72 -1.26
C LEU A 47 -7.76 -8.20 -1.57
N SER A 48 -6.77 -8.49 -0.71
CA SER A 48 -5.39 -8.05 -0.95
C SER A 48 -4.77 -8.68 -2.18
N ASP A 49 -5.06 -9.96 -2.44
CA ASP A 49 -4.59 -10.67 -3.61
C ASP A 49 -5.25 -10.14 -4.89
N ASP A 50 -6.55 -9.84 -4.86
CA ASP A 50 -7.29 -9.24 -5.97
C ASP A 50 -6.76 -7.84 -6.33
N LEU A 51 -6.57 -6.97 -5.33
CA LEU A 51 -6.04 -5.61 -5.54
C LEU A 51 -4.58 -5.64 -6.02
N ALA A 52 -3.78 -6.60 -5.54
CA ALA A 52 -2.40 -6.78 -6.01
C ALA A 52 -2.39 -7.25 -7.48
N GLN A 53 -3.24 -8.20 -7.85
CA GLN A 53 -3.38 -8.65 -9.23
C GLN A 53 -3.82 -7.51 -10.15
N GLU A 54 -4.83 -6.73 -9.76
CA GLU A 54 -5.27 -5.56 -10.52
C GLU A 54 -4.15 -4.54 -10.71
N THR A 55 -3.30 -4.35 -9.67
CA THR A 55 -2.13 -3.45 -9.75
C THR A 55 -1.19 -3.88 -10.87
N PHE A 56 -0.85 -5.17 -10.96
CA PHE A 56 0.05 -5.65 -12.01
C PHE A 56 -0.59 -5.63 -13.40
N ILE A 57 -1.89 -5.88 -13.51
CA ILE A 57 -2.63 -5.73 -14.77
C ILE A 57 -2.58 -4.27 -15.24
N LYS A 58 -2.90 -3.30 -14.36
CA LYS A 58 -2.82 -1.87 -14.67
C LYS A 58 -1.37 -1.42 -14.96
N ALA A 59 -0.38 -1.96 -14.25
CA ALA A 59 1.02 -1.68 -14.51
C ALA A 59 1.44 -2.18 -15.91
N TYR A 60 1.06 -3.39 -16.29
CA TYR A 60 1.38 -3.95 -17.59
C TYR A 60 0.76 -3.15 -18.74
N THR A 61 -0.54 -2.86 -18.64
CA THR A 61 -1.29 -2.12 -19.68
C THR A 61 -0.82 -0.69 -19.85
N ASN A 62 -0.32 -0.07 -18.76
CA ASN A 62 0.14 1.32 -18.76
C ASN A 62 1.67 1.45 -18.78
N LEU A 63 2.41 0.36 -18.97
CA LEU A 63 3.87 0.35 -18.83
C LEU A 63 4.57 1.33 -19.79
N ALA A 64 4.01 1.53 -20.99
CA ALA A 64 4.50 2.49 -21.96
C ALA A 64 4.41 3.96 -21.48
N SER A 65 3.57 4.25 -20.47
CA SER A 65 3.45 5.57 -19.86
C SER A 65 4.49 5.85 -18.77
N PHE A 66 5.27 4.85 -18.38
CA PHE A 66 6.34 5.01 -17.41
C PHE A 66 7.49 5.82 -18.00
N LYS A 67 7.59 7.09 -17.61
CA LYS A 67 8.56 8.06 -18.17
C LYS A 67 9.90 8.10 -17.41
N ASN A 68 10.12 7.17 -16.47
CA ASN A 68 11.33 7.15 -15.63
C ASN A 68 11.61 8.45 -14.84
N LEU A 69 10.56 9.21 -14.53
CA LEU A 69 10.64 10.41 -13.67
C LEU A 69 10.72 10.06 -12.17
N SER A 70 10.45 8.82 -11.83
CA SER A 70 10.61 8.21 -10.50
C SER A 70 11.09 6.78 -10.67
N SER A 71 11.46 6.11 -9.56
CA SER A 71 11.77 4.68 -9.62
C SER A 71 10.52 3.88 -10.04
N PHE A 72 10.73 2.71 -10.67
CA PHE A 72 9.64 1.82 -11.04
C PHE A 72 8.78 1.44 -9.81
N SER A 73 9.42 1.18 -8.67
CA SER A 73 8.70 0.88 -7.42
C SER A 73 7.77 2.03 -7.00
N THR A 74 8.24 3.28 -7.04
CA THR A 74 7.40 4.45 -6.71
C THR A 74 6.20 4.57 -7.64
N TRP A 75 6.40 4.36 -8.94
CA TRP A 75 5.33 4.37 -9.93
C TRP A 75 4.33 3.22 -9.71
N LEU A 76 4.81 2.02 -9.37
CA LEU A 76 3.97 0.86 -9.07
C LEU A 76 3.14 1.08 -7.79
N TYR A 77 3.77 1.60 -6.72
CA TYR A 77 3.02 1.95 -5.50
C TYR A 77 1.98 3.04 -5.73
N ARG A 78 2.22 3.98 -6.63
CA ARG A 78 1.20 4.96 -7.02
C ARG A 78 -0.02 4.30 -7.68
N ILE A 79 0.20 3.30 -8.52
CA ILE A 79 -0.90 2.50 -9.11
C ILE A 79 -1.66 1.77 -8.00
N ALA A 80 -0.96 1.09 -7.09
CA ALA A 80 -1.56 0.36 -5.98
C ALA A 80 -2.36 1.30 -5.05
N TYR A 81 -1.81 2.47 -4.73
CA TYR A 81 -2.50 3.50 -3.96
C TYR A 81 -3.81 3.94 -4.62
N ASN A 82 -3.78 4.25 -5.90
CA ASN A 82 -4.97 4.68 -6.64
C ASN A 82 -6.03 3.57 -6.67
N ILE A 83 -5.65 2.32 -6.93
CA ILE A 83 -6.56 1.16 -6.91
C ILE A 83 -7.25 1.04 -5.55
N PHE A 84 -6.50 1.14 -4.45
CA PHE A 84 -7.07 1.04 -3.11
C PHE A 84 -8.08 2.16 -2.84
N TYR A 85 -7.76 3.39 -3.19
CA TYR A 85 -8.67 4.52 -2.98
C TYR A 85 -9.87 4.51 -3.92
N ASP A 86 -9.74 4.01 -5.13
CA ASP A 86 -10.88 3.77 -6.04
C ASP A 86 -11.81 2.69 -5.46
N TYR A 87 -11.23 1.62 -4.89
CA TYR A 87 -12.01 0.58 -4.19
C TYR A 87 -12.78 1.16 -3.00
N ILE A 88 -12.13 1.94 -2.12
CA ILE A 88 -12.82 2.59 -0.98
C ILE A 88 -13.95 3.50 -1.47
N ARG A 89 -13.70 4.29 -2.53
CA ARG A 89 -14.69 5.20 -3.08
C ARG A 89 -15.90 4.44 -3.65
N SER A 90 -15.69 3.36 -4.40
CA SER A 90 -16.76 2.54 -4.95
C SER A 90 -17.61 1.88 -3.85
N LYS A 91 -16.98 1.42 -2.78
CA LYS A 91 -17.68 0.89 -1.60
C LYS A 91 -18.57 1.96 -0.94
N LYS A 92 -18.06 3.18 -0.78
CA LYS A 92 -18.83 4.31 -0.23
C LYS A 92 -20.07 4.60 -1.08
N GLU A 93 -19.92 4.67 -2.40
CA GLU A 93 -21.02 4.93 -3.33
C GLU A 93 -22.10 3.83 -3.26
N THR A 94 -21.68 2.57 -3.13
CA THR A 94 -22.58 1.41 -3.10
C THR A 94 -23.28 1.26 -1.76
N SER A 95 -22.60 1.56 -0.65
CA SER A 95 -23.13 1.34 0.72
C SER A 95 -23.81 2.57 1.32
N GLY A 96 -23.64 3.76 0.74
CA GLY A 96 -24.11 5.03 1.32
C GLY A 96 -23.43 5.43 2.64
N LEU A 97 -22.40 4.69 3.05
CA LEU A 97 -21.67 4.92 4.30
C LEU A 97 -20.63 6.02 4.16
N GLU A 98 -20.39 6.79 5.21
CA GLU A 98 -19.28 7.71 5.30
C GLU A 98 -17.93 6.92 5.38
N THR A 99 -16.83 7.55 4.98
CA THR A 99 -15.50 6.87 4.91
C THR A 99 -15.08 6.28 6.25
N TRP A 100 -15.43 6.92 7.39
CA TRP A 100 -15.15 6.41 8.73
C TRP A 100 -16.02 5.19 9.09
N GLU A 101 -17.22 5.08 8.55
CA GLU A 101 -18.11 3.92 8.74
C GLU A 101 -17.59 2.70 7.96
N ILE A 102 -16.99 2.91 6.79
CA ILE A 102 -16.32 1.86 6.02
C ILE A 102 -15.11 1.35 6.81
N ASP A 103 -14.29 2.23 7.38
CA ASP A 103 -13.18 1.84 8.26
C ASP A 103 -13.70 1.03 9.47
N ALA A 104 -14.87 1.39 10.03
CA ALA A 104 -15.50 0.67 11.14
C ALA A 104 -16.04 -0.72 10.73
N VAL A 105 -16.62 -0.85 9.54
CA VAL A 105 -17.09 -2.14 9.00
C VAL A 105 -15.94 -3.11 8.80
N TYR A 106 -14.81 -2.65 8.23
CA TYR A 106 -13.60 -3.48 8.13
C TYR A 106 -13.08 -3.95 9.48
N GLN A 107 -13.20 -3.14 10.53
CA GLN A 107 -12.82 -3.53 11.88
C GLN A 107 -13.71 -4.64 12.48
N THR A 108 -14.97 -4.71 12.06
CA THR A 108 -15.95 -5.64 12.62
C THR A 108 -15.93 -7.02 11.94
N GLU A 109 -15.69 -7.06 10.62
CA GLU A 109 -15.71 -8.31 9.85
C GLU A 109 -14.42 -9.16 10.05
N GLN A 110 -13.30 -8.57 10.46
CA GLN A 110 -12.00 -9.24 10.57
C GLN A 110 -11.67 -9.83 11.94
N ARG A 111 -12.64 -10.20 12.76
CA ARG A 111 -12.40 -10.83 14.08
C ARG A 111 -11.77 -12.23 14.06
N GLN A 112 -11.38 -12.78 12.90
CA GLN A 112 -11.01 -14.19 12.76
C GLN A 112 -9.65 -14.48 12.09
N VAL A 113 -8.66 -13.59 12.08
CA VAL A 113 -7.35 -13.93 11.48
C VAL A 113 -6.25 -13.97 12.54
N GLY A 114 -5.54 -15.13 12.60
CA GLY A 114 -4.56 -15.53 13.61
C GLY A 114 -3.33 -14.62 13.76
N GLU A 115 -2.20 -15.14 14.20
CA GLU A 115 -0.97 -14.59 14.81
C GLU A 115 -0.44 -13.19 14.39
N HIS A 116 -0.93 -12.57 13.31
CA HIS A 116 -0.64 -11.17 12.95
C HIS A 116 -1.66 -10.17 13.48
N MET A 117 -2.53 -10.61 14.38
CA MET A 117 -3.71 -9.84 14.86
C MET A 117 -3.34 -8.50 15.48
N ASP A 118 -2.20 -8.39 16.16
CA ASP A 118 -1.83 -7.18 16.88
C ASP A 118 -1.41 -6.03 15.94
N ILE A 119 -0.75 -6.36 14.82
CA ILE A 119 -0.39 -5.36 13.80
C ILE A 119 -1.65 -4.79 13.17
N TYR A 120 -2.57 -5.64 12.71
CA TYR A 120 -3.81 -5.20 12.08
C TYR A 120 -4.74 -4.49 13.05
N ARG A 121 -4.81 -4.91 14.32
CA ARG A 121 -5.54 -4.20 15.37
C ARG A 121 -4.96 -2.81 15.64
N GLY A 122 -3.63 -2.67 15.63
CA GLY A 122 -2.99 -1.36 15.70
C GLY A 122 -3.31 -0.49 14.49
N LEU A 123 -3.18 -1.04 13.29
CA LEU A 123 -3.46 -0.35 12.03
C LEU A 123 -4.95 0.04 11.89
N SER A 124 -5.87 -0.72 12.49
CA SER A 124 -7.30 -0.41 12.49
C SER A 124 -7.66 0.84 13.31
N GLN A 125 -6.78 1.30 14.21
CA GLN A 125 -6.96 2.56 14.93
C GLN A 125 -6.71 3.80 14.05
N LEU A 126 -6.16 3.60 12.84
CA LEU A 126 -5.76 4.66 11.93
C LEU A 126 -6.84 4.89 10.87
N LYS A 127 -7.07 6.16 10.52
CA LYS A 127 -7.80 6.47 9.29
C LYS A 127 -7.03 5.93 8.09
N ALA A 128 -7.72 5.58 7.00
CA ALA A 128 -7.11 5.00 5.79
C ALA A 128 -5.86 5.78 5.33
N VAL A 129 -5.93 7.11 5.30
CA VAL A 129 -4.82 7.96 4.87
C VAL A 129 -3.63 7.94 5.85
N GLU A 130 -3.90 7.90 7.15
CA GLU A 130 -2.87 7.77 8.19
C GLU A 130 -2.20 6.38 8.08
N ARG A 131 -3.00 5.33 7.91
CA ARG A 131 -2.55 3.95 7.70
C ARG A 131 -1.65 3.84 6.46
N THR A 132 -2.05 4.44 5.35
CA THR A 132 -1.21 4.49 4.14
C THR A 132 0.15 5.16 4.40
N CYS A 133 0.16 6.34 5.03
CA CYS A 133 1.42 7.04 5.34
C CYS A 133 2.31 6.21 6.29
N ILE A 134 1.74 5.62 7.33
CA ILE A 134 2.46 4.75 8.29
C ILE A 134 3.04 3.52 7.57
N THR A 135 2.24 2.84 6.76
CA THR A 135 2.70 1.65 6.00
C THR A 135 3.84 1.99 5.07
N LEU A 136 3.69 3.02 4.25
CA LEU A 136 4.73 3.41 3.28
C LEU A 136 6.01 3.88 3.97
N PHE A 137 5.92 4.61 5.08
CA PHE A 137 7.08 5.17 5.75
C PHE A 137 7.81 4.15 6.63
N PHE A 138 7.08 3.44 7.51
CA PHE A 138 7.70 2.55 8.51
C PHE A 138 7.84 1.09 8.05
N MET A 139 6.97 0.60 7.17
CA MET A 139 6.97 -0.80 6.77
C MET A 139 7.62 -1.02 5.40
N GLU A 140 7.51 -0.03 4.50
CA GLU A 140 8.14 -0.07 3.17
C GLU A 140 9.39 0.81 3.08
N ASP A 141 9.78 1.47 4.19
CA ASP A 141 10.99 2.30 4.31
C ASP A 141 11.12 3.36 3.19
N LEU A 142 10.00 4.00 2.85
CA LEU A 142 9.98 5.03 1.82
C LEU A 142 10.13 6.42 2.42
N PRO A 143 11.03 7.27 1.87
CA PRO A 143 11.14 8.65 2.31
C PRO A 143 9.90 9.48 1.93
N ILE A 144 9.66 10.56 2.66
CA ILE A 144 8.47 11.41 2.52
C ILE A 144 8.30 11.92 1.09
N GLU A 145 9.38 12.21 0.39
CA GLU A 145 9.38 12.68 -0.99
C GLU A 145 8.79 11.63 -1.95
N LYS A 146 9.11 10.36 -1.76
CA LYS A 146 8.50 9.26 -2.54
C LYS A 146 7.03 9.06 -2.17
N ILE A 147 6.69 9.16 -0.89
CA ILE A 147 5.29 9.08 -0.43
C ILE A 147 4.48 10.23 -1.05
N ALA A 148 5.03 11.43 -1.15
CA ALA A 148 4.40 12.56 -1.82
C ALA A 148 4.11 12.27 -3.31
N VAL A 149 5.04 11.64 -4.01
CA VAL A 149 4.84 11.21 -5.41
C VAL A 149 3.76 10.13 -5.51
N ILE A 150 3.75 9.16 -4.60
CA ILE A 150 2.78 8.05 -4.58
C ILE A 150 1.37 8.56 -4.33
N THR A 151 1.20 9.41 -3.33
CA THR A 151 -0.11 9.84 -2.82
C THR A 151 -0.63 11.12 -3.46
N GLY A 152 0.24 11.92 -4.06
CA GLY A 152 -0.08 13.28 -4.53
C GLY A 152 -0.24 14.30 -3.42
N MET A 153 0.04 13.94 -2.16
CA MET A 153 -0.08 14.85 -1.01
C MET A 153 1.19 15.67 -0.79
N PRO A 154 1.08 16.93 -0.33
CA PRO A 154 2.23 17.72 0.09
C PRO A 154 2.99 17.07 1.26
N ALA A 155 4.32 17.22 1.30
CA ALA A 155 5.17 16.66 2.36
C ALA A 155 4.73 17.07 3.77
N GLY A 156 4.26 18.31 3.97
CA GLY A 156 3.72 18.77 5.25
C GLY A 156 2.47 18.02 5.70
N THR A 157 1.60 17.69 4.75
CA THR A 157 0.39 16.89 5.00
C THR A 157 0.77 15.46 5.41
N ILE A 158 1.74 14.84 4.72
CA ILE A 158 2.25 13.51 5.05
C ILE A 158 2.85 13.50 6.45
N LYS A 159 3.69 14.49 6.81
CA LYS A 159 4.26 14.62 8.16
C LYS A 159 3.17 14.71 9.23
N SER A 160 2.09 15.44 8.96
CA SER A 160 0.94 15.55 9.87
C SER A 160 0.21 14.22 10.04
N HIS A 161 0.00 13.46 8.96
CA HIS A 161 -0.60 12.12 9.03
C HIS A 161 0.31 11.12 9.76
N LEU A 162 1.62 11.15 9.51
CA LEU A 162 2.60 10.34 10.22
C LEU A 162 2.60 10.63 11.74
N SER A 163 2.60 11.91 12.12
CA SER A 163 2.55 12.31 13.53
C SER A 163 1.29 11.81 14.22
N ARG A 164 0.11 12.03 13.63
CA ARG A 164 -1.17 11.56 14.18
C ARG A 164 -1.24 10.02 14.24
N GLY A 165 -0.84 9.34 13.17
CA GLY A 165 -0.80 7.88 13.11
C GLY A 165 0.13 7.30 14.18
N LYS A 166 1.34 7.84 14.31
CA LYS A 166 2.29 7.44 15.36
C LYS A 166 1.73 7.62 16.77
N THR A 167 1.08 8.74 17.06
CA THR A 167 0.45 8.99 18.37
C THR A 167 -0.62 7.95 18.67
N LYS A 168 -1.52 7.66 17.72
CA LYS A 168 -2.58 6.65 17.89
C LYS A 168 -2.00 5.25 18.13
N LEU A 169 -1.01 4.84 17.32
CA LEU A 169 -0.35 3.54 17.49
C LEU A 169 0.37 3.44 18.84
N THR A 170 1.09 4.48 19.25
CA THR A 170 1.77 4.48 20.54
C THR A 170 0.79 4.35 21.70
N THR A 171 -0.35 5.06 21.64
CA THR A 171 -1.42 4.96 22.64
C THR A 171 -2.00 3.54 22.67
N PHE A 172 -2.34 2.98 21.50
CA PHE A 172 -2.85 1.61 21.40
C PHE A 172 -1.86 0.57 21.98
N LEU A 173 -0.59 0.67 21.60
CA LEU A 173 0.46 -0.25 22.07
C LEU A 173 0.63 -0.20 23.60
N LYS A 174 0.67 1.00 24.18
CA LYS A 174 0.75 1.16 25.64
C LYS A 174 -0.45 0.55 26.36
N GLN A 175 -1.66 0.75 25.86
CA GLN A 175 -2.89 0.21 26.43
C GLN A 175 -2.97 -1.32 26.36
N ASN A 176 -2.24 -1.94 25.42
CA ASN A 176 -2.21 -3.39 25.21
C ASN A 176 -0.91 -4.04 25.75
N GLY A 177 -0.19 -3.37 26.64
CA GLY A 177 0.97 -3.94 27.36
C GLY A 177 2.29 -3.95 26.58
N TYR A 178 2.32 -3.28 25.42
CA TYR A 178 3.56 -3.11 24.65
C TYR A 178 4.35 -1.89 25.16
N ASP A 179 4.70 -1.90 26.44
CA ASP A 179 5.63 -0.91 27.00
C ASP A 179 7.01 -1.19 26.44
N GLY A 180 7.56 -0.26 25.64
CA GLY A 180 8.87 -0.36 25.01
C GLY A 180 10.06 -0.38 25.98
N LYS A 181 9.95 -1.14 27.06
CA LYS A 181 11.05 -1.46 27.96
C LYS A 181 11.68 -2.77 27.54
N ARG A 182 12.66 -2.67 26.67
CA ARG A 182 13.83 -3.56 26.61
C ARG A 182 15.08 -2.73 26.68
#